data_108455e19128261bebb1edf3af7c6ea4
#
_entry.id   108455e19128261bebb1edf3af7c6ea4
#
_cell.length_a   1.000
_cell.length_b   1.000
_cell.length_c   1.000
_cell.angle_alpha   90.00
_cell.angle_beta   90.00
_cell.angle_gamma   90.00
#
_symmetry.space_group_name_H-M   'P 1'
#
loop_
_entity.id
_entity.type
_entity.pdbx_description
1 polymer ?
#
loop_
_entity_poly.entity_id
_entity_poly.type
_entity_poly.pdbx_seq_one_letter_code
_entity_poly.pdbx_strand_id
1 'polypeptide(L)'
;MNAICFCHNGLTLKHFNALMIFRANIRKQSTQDRLCALQKVCLPHDRPENTNFGTWWIATENGVDIGFAGLVRSVRWTDCGYLCRAGVIPSHRGRGLQKKFIRVRIRQAKTLGWKWLVSDTRFNPASANSLIACGFKMFEPSKPWGCKNTLYWRKKL
;
A
#
# COMPACT_ATOMS: atom_id res chain seq x y z
N MET A 1 1.83 -46.38 -46.18
CA MET A 1 2.24 -46.25 -44.77
C MET A 1 2.55 -44.79 -44.52
N ASN A 2 1.63 -44.07 -43.96
CA ASN A 2 1.76 -42.62 -43.74
C ASN A 2 2.28 -42.38 -42.32
N ALA A 3 3.47 -41.81 -42.23
CA ALA A 3 4.02 -41.33 -40.97
C ALA A 3 3.41 -39.97 -40.63
N ILE A 4 2.67 -39.91 -39.56
CA ILE A 4 2.09 -38.67 -39.00
C ILE A 4 3.18 -38.04 -38.15
N CYS A 5 3.68 -36.89 -38.59
CA CYS A 5 4.66 -36.08 -37.84
C CYS A 5 3.83 -35.21 -36.85
N PHE A 6 3.90 -35.53 -35.55
CA PHE A 6 3.33 -34.67 -34.49
C PHE A 6 4.34 -33.55 -34.20
N CYS A 7 4.07 -32.36 -34.66
CA CYS A 7 4.74 -31.15 -34.18
C CYS A 7 4.20 -30.81 -32.81
N HIS A 8 4.95 -31.07 -31.76
CA HIS A 8 4.70 -30.55 -30.42
C HIS A 8 5.13 -29.08 -30.39
N ASN A 9 4.18 -28.21 -30.64
CA ASN A 9 4.31 -26.79 -30.25
C ASN A 9 4.20 -26.66 -28.75
N GLY A 10 5.34 -26.80 -28.07
CA GLY A 10 5.45 -26.46 -26.65
C GLY A 10 5.33 -24.94 -26.45
N LEU A 11 4.13 -24.44 -26.38
CA LEU A 11 3.88 -23.10 -25.82
C LEU A 11 4.20 -23.16 -24.33
N THR A 12 5.45 -22.85 -23.98
CA THR A 12 5.83 -22.50 -22.62
C THR A 12 5.09 -21.22 -22.29
N LEU A 13 3.99 -21.33 -21.57
CA LEU A 13 3.35 -20.21 -20.89
C LEU A 13 4.40 -19.59 -19.95
N LYS A 14 5.10 -18.55 -20.44
CA LYS A 14 5.90 -17.69 -19.58
C LYS A 14 4.91 -17.11 -18.56
N HIS A 15 4.93 -17.68 -17.38
CA HIS A 15 4.27 -17.08 -16.23
C HIS A 15 4.97 -15.73 -16.03
N PHE A 16 4.39 -14.67 -16.57
CA PHE A 16 4.82 -13.33 -16.24
C PHE A 16 4.60 -13.16 -14.74
N ASN A 17 5.70 -13.07 -14.01
CA ASN A 17 5.74 -12.65 -12.62
C ASN A 17 5.22 -11.20 -12.52
N ALA A 18 3.95 -10.98 -12.80
CA ALA A 18 3.36 -9.65 -12.86
C ALA A 18 3.02 -9.20 -11.44
N LEU A 19 3.90 -8.38 -10.88
CA LEU A 19 3.56 -7.58 -9.72
C LEU A 19 2.49 -6.57 -10.11
N MET A 20 1.30 -6.70 -9.53
CA MET A 20 0.19 -5.77 -9.72
C MET A 20 -0.14 -5.04 -8.42
N ILE A 21 -0.48 -3.75 -8.53
CA ILE A 21 -1.09 -2.97 -7.44
C ILE A 21 -2.39 -2.42 -7.97
N PHE A 22 -3.50 -2.81 -7.37
CA PHE A 22 -4.83 -2.39 -7.79
C PHE A 22 -5.62 -1.80 -6.62
N ARG A 23 -6.61 -0.96 -6.96
CA ARG A 23 -7.55 -0.41 -5.99
C ARG A 23 -8.50 -1.51 -5.54
N ALA A 24 -8.58 -1.72 -4.25
CA ALA A 24 -9.42 -2.73 -3.62
C ALA A 24 -10.90 -2.29 -3.63
N ASN A 25 -11.80 -3.18 -4.03
CA ASN A 25 -13.23 -2.93 -3.92
C ASN A 25 -13.70 -3.29 -2.50
N ILE A 26 -13.64 -2.33 -1.60
CA ILE A 26 -13.97 -2.51 -0.18
C ILE A 26 -15.47 -2.76 0.10
N ARG A 27 -16.34 -2.67 -0.92
CA ARG A 27 -17.76 -3.07 -0.78
C ARG A 27 -17.94 -4.59 -0.76
N LYS A 28 -16.94 -5.35 -1.21
CA LYS A 28 -16.96 -6.82 -1.20
C LYS A 28 -16.37 -7.34 0.09
N GLN A 29 -17.11 -8.17 0.82
CA GLN A 29 -16.65 -8.80 2.06
C GLN A 29 -15.33 -9.55 1.85
N SER A 30 -15.21 -10.33 0.77
CA SER A 30 -13.98 -11.06 0.45
C SER A 30 -12.75 -10.14 0.30
N THR A 31 -12.93 -8.90 -0.15
CA THR A 31 -11.84 -7.93 -0.23
C THR A 31 -11.46 -7.40 1.16
N GLN A 32 -12.44 -7.17 2.03
CA GLN A 32 -12.20 -6.77 3.41
C GLN A 32 -11.47 -7.88 4.18
N ASP A 33 -11.85 -9.14 3.97
CA ASP A 33 -11.18 -10.29 4.58
C ASP A 33 -9.71 -10.38 4.15
N ARG A 34 -9.41 -10.18 2.86
CA ARG A 34 -8.03 -10.12 2.34
C ARG A 34 -7.24 -8.98 2.98
N LEU A 35 -7.81 -7.79 3.09
CA LEU A 35 -7.17 -6.64 3.75
C LEU A 35 -6.94 -6.91 5.24
N CYS A 36 -7.88 -7.55 5.92
CA CYS A 36 -7.72 -7.94 7.31
C CYS A 36 -6.59 -8.98 7.49
N ALA A 37 -6.54 -9.99 6.64
CA ALA A 37 -5.49 -11.01 6.65
C ALA A 37 -4.11 -10.38 6.41
N LEU A 38 -3.98 -9.49 5.42
CA LEU A 38 -2.74 -8.77 5.15
C LEU A 38 -2.31 -7.89 6.32
N GLN A 39 -3.24 -7.20 6.99
CA GLN A 39 -2.94 -6.40 8.17
C GLN A 39 -2.33 -7.26 9.28
N LYS A 40 -2.94 -8.41 9.58
CA LYS A 40 -2.43 -9.33 10.62
C LYS A 40 -1.02 -9.85 10.31
N VAL A 41 -0.73 -10.19 9.05
CA VAL A 41 0.58 -10.70 8.64
C VAL A 41 1.64 -9.59 8.61
N CYS A 42 1.29 -8.42 8.09
CA CYS A 42 2.25 -7.33 7.88
C CYS A 42 2.51 -6.52 9.15
N LEU A 43 1.52 -6.42 10.04
CA LEU A 43 1.49 -5.58 11.24
C LEU A 43 0.99 -6.39 12.45
N PRO A 44 1.70 -7.45 12.87
CA PRO A 44 1.19 -8.43 13.85
C PRO A 44 0.95 -7.85 15.25
N HIS A 45 1.55 -6.71 15.57
CA HIS A 45 1.39 -6.04 16.87
C HIS A 45 0.31 -4.96 16.87
N ASP A 46 -0.30 -4.70 15.71
CA ASP A 46 -1.30 -3.67 15.55
C ASP A 46 -2.70 -4.29 15.41
N ARG A 47 -3.71 -3.63 15.97
CA ARG A 47 -5.10 -4.00 15.65
C ARG A 47 -5.38 -3.68 14.19
N PRO A 48 -6.02 -4.59 13.42
CA PRO A 48 -6.47 -4.29 12.07
C PRO A 48 -7.40 -3.07 12.07
N GLU A 49 -7.13 -2.13 11.17
CA GLU A 49 -8.01 -0.99 10.92
C GLU A 49 -9.28 -1.42 10.19
N ASN A 50 -10.36 -0.70 10.45
CA ASN A 50 -11.58 -0.83 9.68
C ASN A 50 -11.33 -0.34 8.24
N THR A 51 -11.61 -1.19 7.28
CA THR A 51 -11.39 -0.90 5.85
C THR A 51 -12.65 -0.46 5.12
N ASN A 52 -13.77 -0.25 5.82
CA ASN A 52 -15.06 0.13 5.22
C ASN A 52 -15.09 1.58 4.69
N PHE A 53 -14.05 2.34 4.94
CA PHE A 53 -13.91 3.73 4.49
C PHE A 53 -12.53 3.99 3.88
N GLY A 54 -12.41 5.10 3.14
CA GLY A 54 -11.18 5.47 2.47
C GLY A 54 -10.96 4.74 1.15
N THR A 55 -9.74 4.76 0.68
CA THR A 55 -9.30 4.05 -0.52
C THR A 55 -8.16 3.11 -0.16
N TRP A 56 -8.30 1.86 -0.54
CA TRP A 56 -7.34 0.81 -0.23
C TRP A 56 -6.77 0.19 -1.50
N TRP A 57 -5.56 -0.30 -1.41
CA TRP A 57 -4.87 -1.02 -2.47
C TRP A 57 -4.34 -2.34 -1.95
N ILE A 58 -4.33 -3.33 -2.83
CA ILE A 58 -3.69 -4.62 -2.61
C ILE A 58 -2.62 -4.78 -3.69
N ALA A 59 -1.46 -5.28 -3.31
CA ALA A 59 -0.44 -5.75 -4.23
C ALA A 59 -0.49 -7.26 -4.30
N THR A 60 -0.43 -7.80 -5.51
CA THR A 60 -0.35 -9.23 -5.77
C THR A 60 0.86 -9.55 -6.65
N GLU A 61 1.41 -10.72 -6.44
CA GLU A 61 2.40 -11.33 -7.34
C GLU A 61 2.01 -12.78 -7.55
N ASN A 62 1.89 -13.21 -8.80
CA ASN A 62 1.42 -14.57 -9.14
C ASN A 62 0.08 -14.96 -8.49
N GLY A 63 -0.84 -14.01 -8.36
CA GLY A 63 -2.13 -14.23 -7.72
C GLY A 63 -2.12 -14.24 -6.18
N VAL A 64 -0.94 -14.15 -5.56
CA VAL A 64 -0.79 -14.12 -4.10
C VAL A 64 -0.77 -12.67 -3.59
N ASP A 65 -1.51 -12.40 -2.52
CA ASP A 65 -1.51 -11.09 -1.86
C ASP A 65 -0.20 -10.87 -1.10
N ILE A 66 0.54 -9.82 -1.45
CA ILE A 66 1.88 -9.56 -0.92
C ILE A 66 2.00 -8.25 -0.15
N GLY A 67 0.95 -7.44 -0.13
CA GLY A 67 0.95 -6.19 0.61
C GLY A 67 -0.30 -5.37 0.39
N PHE A 68 -0.45 -4.33 1.19
CA PHE A 68 -1.61 -3.45 1.16
C PHE A 68 -1.24 -2.03 1.57
N ALA A 69 -2.11 -1.07 1.26
CA ALA A 69 -2.00 0.31 1.73
C ALA A 69 -3.36 1.00 1.75
N GLY A 70 -3.55 1.90 2.70
CA GLY A 70 -4.75 2.71 2.87
C GLY A 70 -4.48 4.21 2.74
N LEU A 71 -5.49 4.94 2.26
CA LEU A 71 -5.54 6.38 2.20
C LEU A 71 -6.92 6.83 2.65
N VAL A 72 -6.98 7.69 3.66
CA VAL A 72 -8.21 8.25 4.18
C VAL A 72 -8.16 9.77 4.17
N ARG A 73 -9.31 10.43 4.25
CA ARG A 73 -9.35 11.88 4.48
C ARG A 73 -8.83 12.18 5.89
N SER A 74 -8.00 13.18 6.01
CA SER A 74 -7.59 13.66 7.33
C SER A 74 -8.79 14.25 8.07
N VAL A 75 -8.95 13.88 9.34
CA VAL A 75 -9.96 14.50 10.24
C VAL A 75 -9.43 15.77 10.90
N ARG A 76 -8.15 16.09 10.71
CA ARG A 76 -7.46 17.21 11.38
C ARG A 76 -7.28 18.43 10.50
N TRP A 77 -7.20 18.22 9.18
CA TRP A 77 -6.98 19.30 8.21
C TRP A 77 -7.90 19.11 7.02
N THR A 78 -8.42 20.23 6.52
CA THR A 78 -9.14 20.29 5.24
C THR A 78 -8.18 20.07 4.09
N ASP A 79 -8.68 19.60 2.95
CA ASP A 79 -7.90 19.35 1.72
C ASP A 79 -6.65 18.51 1.95
N CYS A 80 -6.71 17.59 2.92
CA CYS A 80 -5.60 16.77 3.35
C CYS A 80 -5.98 15.30 3.42
N GLY A 81 -5.12 14.45 2.88
CA GLY A 81 -5.21 13.01 3.05
C GLY A 81 -4.23 12.49 4.11
N TYR A 82 -4.60 11.41 4.76
CA TYR A 82 -3.75 10.69 5.69
C TYR A 82 -3.39 9.32 5.10
N LEU A 83 -2.08 9.08 4.93
CA LEU A 83 -1.56 7.78 4.58
C LEU A 83 -1.63 6.90 5.83
N CYS A 84 -2.73 6.19 5.96
CA CYS A 84 -2.91 5.27 7.07
C CYS A 84 -2.12 3.96 6.84
N ARG A 85 -2.56 2.89 7.38
CA ARG A 85 -1.91 1.57 7.33
C ARG A 85 -1.30 1.22 5.97
N ALA A 86 -0.09 0.66 5.99
CA ALA A 86 0.51 0.01 4.83
C ALA A 86 1.48 -1.08 5.29
N GLY A 87 1.52 -2.17 4.58
CA GLY A 87 2.40 -3.29 4.90
C GLY A 87 2.76 -4.12 3.68
N VAL A 88 3.90 -4.79 3.79
CA VAL A 88 4.40 -5.77 2.83
C VAL A 88 4.76 -7.02 3.61
N ILE A 89 4.34 -8.18 3.13
CA ILE A 89 4.67 -9.45 3.77
C ILE A 89 6.20 -9.64 3.85
N PRO A 90 6.73 -10.30 4.88
CA PRO A 90 8.17 -10.38 5.14
C PRO A 90 8.99 -10.82 3.92
N SER A 91 8.56 -11.84 3.20
CA SER A 91 9.25 -12.40 2.03
C SER A 91 9.37 -11.45 0.82
N HIS A 92 8.61 -10.35 0.80
CA HIS A 92 8.57 -9.39 -0.31
C HIS A 92 9.06 -7.99 0.07
N ARG A 93 9.60 -7.85 1.28
CA ARG A 93 10.22 -6.58 1.73
C ARG A 93 11.51 -6.29 0.96
N GLY A 94 12.00 -5.05 1.03
CA GLY A 94 13.23 -4.64 0.34
C GLY A 94 13.06 -4.39 -1.17
N ARG A 95 11.94 -4.75 -1.79
CA ARG A 95 11.68 -4.67 -3.24
C ARG A 95 11.02 -3.37 -3.71
N GLY A 96 11.01 -2.34 -2.88
CA GLY A 96 10.47 -1.01 -3.20
C GLY A 96 8.95 -0.90 -3.23
N LEU A 97 8.21 -1.91 -2.79
CA LEU A 97 6.74 -1.92 -2.76
C LEU A 97 6.15 -0.78 -1.93
N GLN A 98 6.77 -0.45 -0.80
CA GLN A 98 6.32 0.67 0.04
C GLN A 98 6.32 1.99 -0.74
N LYS A 99 7.38 2.27 -1.52
CA LYS A 99 7.44 3.46 -2.39
C LYS A 99 6.38 3.44 -3.49
N LYS A 100 6.09 2.27 -4.07
CA LYS A 100 5.00 2.12 -5.05
C LYS A 100 3.65 2.41 -4.41
N PHE A 101 3.37 1.91 -3.20
CA PHE A 101 2.16 2.23 -2.44
C PHE A 101 2.04 3.71 -2.10
N ILE A 102 3.11 4.39 -1.72
CA ILE A 102 3.09 5.83 -1.47
C ILE A 102 2.72 6.58 -2.76
N ARG A 103 3.31 6.21 -3.90
CA ARG A 103 3.05 6.85 -5.19
C ARG A 103 1.61 6.70 -5.68
N VAL A 104 0.97 5.53 -5.52
CA VAL A 104 -0.44 5.36 -5.91
C VAL A 104 -1.36 6.18 -5.03
N ARG A 105 -1.06 6.31 -3.72
CA ARG A 105 -1.80 7.15 -2.79
C ARG A 105 -1.64 8.65 -3.10
N ILE A 106 -0.44 9.09 -3.49
CA ILE A 106 -0.21 10.47 -3.96
C ILE A 106 -1.06 10.76 -5.19
N ARG A 107 -1.08 9.86 -6.19
CA ARG A 107 -1.93 10.03 -7.38
C ARG A 107 -3.39 10.16 -7.02
N GLN A 108 -3.90 9.26 -6.18
CA GLN A 108 -5.29 9.30 -5.74
C GLN A 108 -5.62 10.61 -4.99
N ALA A 109 -4.76 11.08 -4.12
CA ALA A 109 -4.94 12.33 -3.38
C ALA A 109 -5.04 13.54 -4.33
N LYS A 110 -4.21 13.58 -5.37
CA LYS A 110 -4.28 14.61 -6.43
C LYS A 110 -5.60 14.54 -7.19
N THR A 111 -6.06 13.35 -7.56
CA THR A 111 -7.37 13.15 -8.20
C THR A 111 -8.53 13.63 -7.33
N LEU A 112 -8.40 13.51 -6.00
CA LEU A 112 -9.39 14.00 -5.03
C LEU A 112 -9.30 15.52 -4.76
N GLY A 113 -8.35 16.23 -5.40
CA GLY A 113 -8.14 17.67 -5.23
C GLY A 113 -7.52 18.05 -3.89
N TRP A 114 -6.96 17.10 -3.16
CA TRP A 114 -6.30 17.40 -1.88
C TRP A 114 -4.97 18.14 -2.13
N LYS A 115 -4.67 19.09 -1.25
CA LYS A 115 -3.46 19.91 -1.33
C LYS A 115 -2.29 19.34 -0.53
N TRP A 116 -2.62 18.50 0.47
CA TRP A 116 -1.64 17.95 1.38
C TRP A 116 -1.83 16.46 1.61
N LEU A 117 -0.74 15.80 1.92
CA LEU A 117 -0.72 14.46 2.51
C LEU A 117 0.08 14.49 3.80
N VAL A 118 -0.41 13.77 4.80
CA VAL A 118 0.29 13.52 6.06
C VAL A 118 0.38 12.03 6.36
N SER A 119 1.34 11.68 7.17
CA SER A 119 1.54 10.33 7.70
C SER A 119 2.32 10.40 9.01
N ASP A 120 2.41 9.29 9.69
CA ASP A 120 3.30 9.14 10.83
C ASP A 120 4.03 7.79 10.81
N THR A 121 5.14 7.73 11.50
CA THR A 121 5.93 6.50 11.68
C THR A 121 6.45 6.42 13.10
N ARG A 122 6.51 5.21 13.63
CA ARG A 122 7.11 4.95 14.92
C ARG A 122 8.05 3.76 14.82
N PHE A 123 9.33 3.96 15.21
CA PHE A 123 10.37 2.92 15.18
C PHE A 123 10.46 2.13 13.85
N ASN A 124 10.20 2.80 12.72
CA ASN A 124 10.20 2.16 11.40
C ASN A 124 11.03 2.97 10.40
N PRO A 125 12.37 2.80 10.42
CA PRO A 125 13.27 3.49 9.50
C PRO A 125 12.97 3.21 8.02
N ALA A 126 12.56 1.99 7.69
CA ALA A 126 12.22 1.63 6.30
C ALA A 126 11.02 2.41 5.77
N SER A 127 10.00 2.63 6.61
CA SER A 127 8.85 3.47 6.26
C SER A 127 9.25 4.94 6.14
N ALA A 128 10.01 5.47 7.12
CA ALA A 128 10.53 6.83 7.11
C ALA A 128 11.34 7.12 5.83
N ASN A 129 12.31 6.26 5.50
CA ASN A 129 13.13 6.37 4.29
C ASN A 129 12.28 6.32 3.00
N SER A 130 11.21 5.52 2.99
CA SER A 130 10.30 5.46 1.85
C SER A 130 9.49 6.74 1.67
N LEU A 131 9.07 7.37 2.77
CA LEU A 131 8.38 8.67 2.77
C LEU A 131 9.31 9.77 2.29
N ILE A 132 10.54 9.85 2.82
CA ILE A 132 11.57 10.81 2.38
C ILE A 132 11.83 10.66 0.89
N ALA A 133 12.06 9.44 0.40
CA ALA A 133 12.28 9.16 -1.02
C ALA A 133 11.09 9.51 -1.92
N CYS A 134 9.89 9.64 -1.37
CA CYS A 134 8.69 10.12 -2.06
C CYS A 134 8.39 11.61 -1.84
N GLY A 135 9.35 12.36 -1.25
CA GLY A 135 9.30 13.80 -1.09
C GLY A 135 8.46 14.28 0.10
N PHE A 136 8.22 13.43 1.07
CA PHE A 136 7.69 13.87 2.36
C PHE A 136 8.79 14.53 3.19
N LYS A 137 8.40 15.54 3.95
CA LYS A 137 9.27 16.22 4.92
C LYS A 137 8.74 15.97 6.33
N MET A 138 9.66 15.78 7.25
CA MET A 138 9.31 15.71 8.67
C MET A 138 8.79 17.06 9.14
N PHE A 139 7.84 17.06 10.05
CA PHE A 139 7.32 18.28 10.67
C PHE A 139 6.81 17.98 12.08
N GLU A 140 6.71 18.98 12.90
CA GLU A 140 6.13 18.89 14.22
C GLU A 140 4.69 19.48 14.17
N PRO A 141 3.65 18.67 14.41
CA PRO A 141 2.29 19.18 14.44
C PRO A 141 2.01 19.88 15.77
N SER A 142 1.26 20.99 15.73
CA SER A 142 0.82 21.72 16.93
C SER A 142 0.01 20.87 17.90
N LYS A 143 -0.69 19.86 17.39
CA LYS A 143 -1.45 18.85 18.15
C LYS A 143 -1.03 17.46 17.70
N PRO A 144 -0.02 16.85 18.31
CA PRO A 144 0.41 15.48 18.00
C PRO A 144 -0.74 14.47 18.20
N TRP A 145 -0.81 13.46 17.33
CA TRP A 145 -1.86 12.43 17.39
C TRP A 145 -1.34 11.02 17.65
N GLY A 146 -0.02 10.83 17.58
CA GLY A 146 0.64 9.56 17.86
C GLY A 146 1.10 9.45 19.31
N CYS A 147 1.68 8.30 19.63
CA CYS A 147 2.33 8.06 20.91
C CYS A 147 3.69 8.77 21.01
N LYS A 148 4.33 8.68 22.16
CA LYS A 148 5.71 9.14 22.37
C LYS A 148 6.66 8.57 21.29
N ASN A 149 7.57 9.39 20.77
CA ASN A 149 8.54 9.06 19.71
C ASN A 149 7.90 8.78 18.32
N THR A 150 6.70 9.27 18.07
CA THR A 150 6.11 9.28 16.73
C THR A 150 6.74 10.40 15.89
N LEU A 151 7.18 10.07 14.68
CA LEU A 151 7.67 11.03 13.68
C LEU A 151 6.53 11.36 12.71
N TYR A 152 6.33 12.64 12.43
CA TYR A 152 5.25 13.13 11.58
C TYR A 152 5.79 13.61 10.24
N TRP A 153 5.08 13.27 9.19
CA TRP A 153 5.48 13.50 7.80
C TRP A 153 4.39 14.24 7.05
N ARG A 154 4.78 15.22 6.24
CA ARG A 154 3.86 15.92 5.35
C ARG A 154 4.45 16.10 3.95
N LYS A 155 3.55 16.16 2.97
CA LYS A 155 3.89 16.47 1.58
C LYS A 155 2.84 17.39 1.00
N LYS A 156 3.27 18.51 0.37
CA LYS A 156 2.43 19.33 -0.50
C LYS A 156 2.28 18.62 -1.85
N LEU A 157 1.08 18.61 -2.43
CA LEU A 157 0.75 17.92 -3.68
C LEU A 157 0.81 18.81 -4.91
#